data_6c4f8f7c01b9f37d86c13bbc6fd8e928
#
_entry.id   6c4f8f7c01b9f37d86c13bbc6fd8e928
#
_cell.length_a   1.000
_cell.length_b   1.000
_cell.length_c   1.000
_cell.angle_alpha   90.00
_cell.angle_beta   90.00
_cell.angle_gamma   90.00
#
_symmetry.space_group_name_H-M   'P 1'
#
loop_
_entity.id
_entity.type
_entity.pdbx_description
1 polymer ?
#
loop_
_entity_poly.entity_id
_entity_poly.type
_entity_poly.pdbx_seq_one_letter_code
_entity_poly.pdbx_strand_id
1 'polypeptide(L)'
;MPRKSTETGSTQQREVNEKDERSSRLRPGRVRQTRTPPPPVTGTAKNLLRLVLLVSRSSRSGARSTSTFSRLPASPKSSPFQRRSIVNVRYASARTPGGWKAHGTYIERESVKGDRLPSEREAATEIGTQVPNPDRLGLAQEHPLGRLAENWQKAGDKRIFKIILSPEDANVDFQRTAADMVARIEQHTGTPVEWGGVVHRNTDHPHAHIIVRGRLASGEPLKLPPDLIRRGLREAVQSSLTRQLGPRTVEDIEHQKQLELTANRVTPLDRRLAGRAIPYGEDTAYKDAGAATSATEVARLRHLKELGLSKPYAGSRWLIRSDFVTQLQQMKDIQDRARTLFRSDVAISDPHAPMEYSSFSKKLIGRVLLNSEDERTGALQTIFETTEGKIEIIRHDATLRAAWARGDLEPGNVVTIDSLRSDPDKLYASTTGKDKDILRDGKALDSIVRRMRAMNLSVGESDKGWMGEFNKTLRSRMMDRTRGRGVAEW
;
A
#
# COMPACT_ATOMS: atom_id res chain seq x y z
N MET A 1 -45.65 -49.97 35.46
CA MET A 1 -44.50 -49.92 36.40
C MET A 1 -43.22 -49.71 35.60
N PRO A 2 -42.31 -48.87 36.10
CA PRO A 2 -41.39 -47.98 35.35
C PRO A 2 -39.93 -48.40 35.49
N ARG A 3 -39.06 -47.76 34.71
CA ARG A 3 -37.67 -47.39 35.05
C ARG A 3 -37.09 -46.61 33.87
N LYS A 4 -36.88 -45.35 34.02
CA LYS A 4 -35.72 -44.56 34.49
C LYS A 4 -34.38 -45.02 33.92
N SER A 5 -33.80 -44.15 33.17
CA SER A 5 -32.36 -43.79 33.19
C SER A 5 -32.03 -43.03 31.91
N THR A 6 -31.35 -42.00 31.83
CA THR A 6 -30.63 -41.07 32.65
C THR A 6 -29.97 -40.11 31.65
N GLU A 7 -30.21 -38.83 31.83
CA GLU A 7 -29.44 -37.75 31.21
C GLU A 7 -27.99 -37.79 31.67
N THR A 8 -27.08 -37.84 30.75
CA THR A 8 -25.70 -37.32 30.94
C THR A 8 -25.07 -37.13 29.55
N GLY A 9 -24.92 -35.91 29.09
CA GLY A 9 -24.24 -35.65 27.81
C GLY A 9 -24.33 -34.20 27.32
N SER A 10 -24.68 -33.26 28.18
CA SER A 10 -24.89 -31.85 27.70
C SER A 10 -23.96 -30.80 28.34
N THR A 11 -23.02 -31.17 29.19
CA THR A 11 -22.23 -30.18 29.95
C THR A 11 -20.80 -29.95 29.43
N GLN A 12 -20.27 -30.82 28.61
CA GLN A 12 -18.88 -30.68 28.13
C GLN A 12 -18.71 -29.86 26.81
N GLN A 13 -19.79 -29.64 26.03
CA GLN A 13 -19.69 -28.84 24.80
C GLN A 13 -19.85 -27.34 25.01
N ARG A 14 -20.33 -26.89 26.17
CA ARG A 14 -20.45 -25.45 26.48
C ARG A 14 -19.19 -24.81 27.04
N GLU A 15 -18.32 -25.56 27.70
CA GLU A 15 -17.09 -25.00 28.29
C GLU A 15 -15.95 -24.75 27.26
N VAL A 16 -15.97 -25.44 26.11
CA VAL A 16 -14.92 -25.25 25.07
C VAL A 16 -15.18 -23.98 24.25
N ASN A 17 -16.41 -23.50 24.15
CA ASN A 17 -16.71 -22.27 23.39
C ASN A 17 -16.49 -20.97 24.18
N GLU A 18 -16.46 -21.02 25.50
CA GLU A 18 -16.32 -19.83 26.33
C GLU A 18 -14.85 -19.41 26.57
N LYS A 19 -13.91 -20.32 26.34
CA LYS A 19 -12.46 -20.02 26.46
C LYS A 19 -11.86 -19.38 25.21
N ASP A 20 -12.43 -19.57 24.02
CA ASP A 20 -11.91 -18.96 22.78
C ASP A 20 -12.40 -17.52 22.57
N GLU A 21 -13.47 -17.08 23.22
CA GLU A 21 -13.92 -15.68 23.12
C GLU A 21 -13.18 -14.71 24.03
N ARG A 22 -12.45 -15.20 25.05
CA ARG A 22 -11.73 -14.31 25.99
C ARG A 22 -10.35 -13.84 25.50
N SER A 23 -9.80 -14.42 24.45
CA SER A 23 -8.45 -14.08 23.96
C SER A 23 -8.41 -12.94 22.93
N SER A 24 -9.56 -12.39 22.48
CA SER A 24 -9.62 -11.39 21.41
C SER A 24 -9.94 -9.96 21.86
N ARG A 25 -10.07 -9.68 23.17
CA ARG A 25 -10.30 -8.32 23.66
C ARG A 25 -8.99 -7.63 24.01
N LEU A 26 -8.37 -7.01 23.02
CA LEU A 26 -7.29 -6.03 23.24
C LEU A 26 -7.89 -4.72 23.77
N ARG A 27 -7.48 -4.30 24.96
CA ARG A 27 -7.85 -3.01 25.55
C ARG A 27 -7.24 -1.85 24.76
N PRO A 28 -7.99 -0.77 24.45
CA PRO A 28 -7.43 0.40 23.78
C PRO A 28 -6.50 1.16 24.73
N GLY A 29 -5.24 1.35 24.30
CA GLY A 29 -4.27 2.19 25.00
C GLY A 29 -4.63 3.67 24.87
N ARG A 30 -4.51 4.42 25.95
CA ARG A 30 -4.73 5.89 26.02
C ARG A 30 -3.79 6.62 25.05
N VAL A 31 -4.36 7.36 24.12
CA VAL A 31 -3.66 8.28 23.22
C VAL A 31 -3.37 9.59 23.97
N ARG A 32 -2.10 9.94 24.11
CA ARG A 32 -1.68 11.27 24.56
C ARG A 32 -1.52 12.18 23.34
N GLN A 33 -2.37 13.16 23.20
CA GLN A 33 -2.25 14.20 22.19
C GLN A 33 -1.13 15.17 22.57
N THR A 34 -0.13 15.35 21.70
CA THR A 34 0.79 16.48 21.76
C THR A 34 0.53 17.35 20.54
N ARG A 35 0.16 18.59 20.82
CA ARG A 35 -0.12 19.65 19.85
C ARG A 35 1.16 20.36 19.48
N THR A 36 1.49 20.42 18.21
CA THR A 36 2.05 21.61 17.52
C THR A 36 2.01 21.34 16.00
N PRO A 37 1.45 22.22 15.18
CA PRO A 37 1.49 22.11 13.73
C PRO A 37 2.91 22.43 13.21
N PRO A 38 3.38 21.72 12.16
CA PRO A 38 4.65 22.04 11.52
C PRO A 38 4.54 23.34 10.70
N PRO A 39 5.64 24.07 10.53
CA PRO A 39 5.64 25.28 9.71
C PRO A 39 5.49 24.97 8.21
N PRO A 40 5.01 25.93 7.39
CA PRO A 40 4.85 25.77 5.96
C PRO A 40 6.19 25.56 5.26
N VAL A 41 6.22 24.68 4.26
CA VAL A 41 7.43 24.29 3.54
C VAL A 41 7.44 24.95 2.17
N THR A 42 8.41 25.85 1.97
CA THR A 42 8.77 26.39 0.66
C THR A 42 10.19 25.95 0.31
N GLY A 43 10.37 25.33 -0.87
CA GLY A 43 11.70 25.09 -1.45
C GLY A 43 12.07 23.67 -1.87
N THR A 44 13.11 23.57 -2.67
CA THR A 44 13.73 22.48 -3.43
C THR A 44 13.92 21.11 -2.72
N ALA A 45 14.33 20.08 -3.45
CA ALA A 45 14.51 18.67 -3.01
C ALA A 45 15.23 18.48 -1.66
N LYS A 46 16.09 19.40 -1.24
CA LYS A 46 16.71 19.40 0.10
C LYS A 46 15.68 19.59 1.23
N ASN A 47 14.59 20.27 0.95
CA ASN A 47 13.52 20.51 1.92
C ASN A 47 12.55 19.33 2.03
N LEU A 48 12.39 18.52 0.98
CA LEU A 48 11.65 17.25 1.04
C LEU A 48 12.30 16.27 2.03
N LEU A 49 13.63 16.19 2.04
CA LEU A 49 14.36 15.36 3.01
C LEU A 49 14.17 15.86 4.45
N ARG A 50 14.12 17.18 4.64
CA ARG A 50 13.87 17.81 5.94
C ARG A 50 12.43 17.62 6.41
N LEU A 51 11.47 17.63 5.48
CA LEU A 51 10.05 17.33 5.74
C LEU A 51 9.85 15.87 6.17
N VAL A 52 10.52 14.93 5.48
CA VAL A 52 10.54 13.51 5.85
C VAL A 52 11.02 13.31 7.28
N LEU A 53 12.06 14.05 7.70
CA LEU A 53 12.60 14.00 9.06
C LEU A 53 11.69 14.64 10.11
N LEU A 54 10.90 15.67 9.74
CA LEU A 54 9.96 16.34 10.65
C LEU A 54 8.67 15.55 10.86
N VAL A 55 8.13 14.94 9.81
CA VAL A 55 6.93 14.06 9.88
C VAL A 55 7.20 12.83 10.74
N SER A 56 8.45 12.32 10.73
CA SER A 56 8.83 11.16 11.55
C SER A 56 8.84 11.44 13.06
N ARG A 57 8.79 12.70 13.50
CA ARG A 57 8.74 13.03 14.94
C ARG A 57 7.34 12.98 15.54
N SER A 58 6.28 12.97 14.73
CA SER A 58 4.90 13.07 15.24
C SER A 58 4.14 11.74 15.35
N SER A 59 4.62 10.64 14.79
CA SER A 59 3.92 9.35 14.83
C SER A 59 4.57 8.35 15.81
N ARG A 60 4.42 8.62 17.12
CA ARG A 60 4.52 7.59 18.14
C ARG A 60 3.13 7.03 18.44
N SER A 61 2.69 6.07 17.66
CA SER A 61 1.68 5.11 18.11
C SER A 61 2.21 3.71 17.85
N GLY A 62 2.62 3.07 18.92
CA GLY A 62 3.14 1.72 18.89
C GLY A 62 2.02 0.72 18.68
N ALA A 63 1.95 0.15 17.48
CA ALA A 63 1.43 -1.19 17.32
C ALA A 63 2.63 -2.13 17.33
N ARG A 64 2.92 -2.73 18.47
CA ARG A 64 3.83 -3.88 18.57
C ARG A 64 3.21 -5.04 17.79
N SER A 65 3.56 -5.17 16.51
CA SER A 65 3.52 -6.45 15.84
C SER A 65 4.71 -7.26 16.35
N THR A 66 4.49 -8.07 17.34
CA THR A 66 5.41 -9.13 17.74
C THR A 66 5.38 -10.21 16.65
N SER A 67 6.07 -9.98 15.54
CA SER A 67 6.51 -11.07 14.69
C SER A 67 7.72 -11.68 15.39
N THR A 68 7.50 -12.74 16.12
CA THR A 68 8.54 -13.69 16.52
C THR A 68 9.22 -14.18 15.25
N PHE A 69 10.33 -13.53 14.88
CA PHE A 69 11.25 -14.08 13.88
C PHE A 69 11.95 -15.26 14.53
N SER A 70 11.36 -16.46 14.39
CA SER A 70 12.08 -17.71 14.57
C SER A 70 13.31 -17.63 13.66
N ARG A 71 14.50 -17.72 14.22
CA ARG A 71 15.75 -17.86 13.49
C ARG A 71 15.66 -19.13 12.65
N LEU A 72 15.26 -19.00 11.40
CA LEU A 72 15.42 -20.05 10.42
C LEU A 72 16.90 -20.24 10.13
N PRO A 73 17.39 -21.49 9.97
CA PRO A 73 18.75 -21.75 9.53
C PRO A 73 19.01 -20.94 8.25
N ALA A 74 20.19 -20.33 8.17
CA ALA A 74 20.58 -19.54 7.02
C ALA A 74 20.41 -20.41 5.76
N SER A 75 19.59 -19.94 4.82
CA SER A 75 19.48 -20.54 3.49
C SER A 75 20.87 -20.67 2.90
N PRO A 76 21.18 -21.70 2.12
CA PRO A 76 22.40 -21.72 1.34
C PRO A 76 22.47 -20.40 0.59
N LYS A 77 23.58 -19.67 0.75
CA LYS A 77 23.73 -18.33 0.18
C LYS A 77 23.52 -18.47 -1.32
N SER A 78 22.45 -17.87 -1.85
CA SER A 78 22.26 -17.80 -3.31
C SER A 78 23.54 -17.26 -3.92
N SER A 79 24.00 -17.84 -5.02
CA SER A 79 25.19 -17.39 -5.72
C SER A 79 25.08 -15.89 -5.97
N PRO A 80 26.13 -15.08 -5.73
CA PRO A 80 26.10 -13.65 -6.04
C PRO A 80 25.86 -13.37 -7.53
N PHE A 81 26.15 -14.35 -8.38
CA PHE A 81 25.95 -14.32 -9.83
C PHE A 81 24.53 -14.69 -10.26
N GLN A 82 23.67 -15.16 -9.37
CA GLN A 82 22.27 -15.41 -9.67
C GLN A 82 21.49 -14.09 -9.80
N ARG A 83 20.69 -13.94 -10.87
CA ARG A 83 19.80 -12.78 -11.06
C ARG A 83 18.85 -12.64 -9.87
N ARG A 84 18.56 -11.42 -9.47
CA ARG A 84 17.76 -11.12 -8.28
C ARG A 84 16.33 -10.81 -8.64
N SER A 85 15.43 -11.11 -7.72
CA SER A 85 14.02 -10.75 -7.81
C SER A 85 13.40 -10.57 -6.43
N ILE A 86 12.33 -9.79 -6.39
CA ILE A 86 11.41 -9.75 -5.27
C ILE A 86 10.18 -10.56 -5.67
N VAL A 87 9.79 -11.52 -4.81
CA VAL A 87 8.53 -12.25 -4.92
C VAL A 87 7.80 -12.09 -3.60
N ASN A 88 6.66 -11.41 -3.64
CA ASN A 88 5.84 -11.16 -2.46
C ASN A 88 4.50 -11.89 -2.64
N VAL A 89 4.20 -12.82 -1.75
CA VAL A 89 2.97 -13.64 -1.80
C VAL A 89 2.06 -13.28 -0.65
N ARG A 90 0.80 -13.00 -0.97
CA ARG A 90 -0.27 -12.74 -0.01
C ARG A 90 -1.52 -13.48 -0.44
N TYR A 91 -2.47 -13.60 0.45
CA TYR A 91 -3.80 -14.10 0.10
C TYR A 91 -4.86 -13.07 0.46
N ALA A 92 -5.94 -13.04 -0.34
CA ALA A 92 -7.14 -12.27 -0.06
C ALA A 92 -8.29 -13.25 0.17
N SER A 93 -9.01 -13.07 1.28
CA SER A 93 -10.20 -13.86 1.59
C SER A 93 -11.42 -13.32 0.82
N ALA A 94 -12.41 -14.19 0.57
CA ALA A 94 -13.65 -13.83 -0.11
C ALA A 94 -14.66 -13.06 0.75
N ARG A 95 -14.25 -12.54 1.93
CA ARG A 95 -15.15 -11.90 2.92
C ARG A 95 -15.84 -10.65 2.39
N THR A 96 -15.24 -9.93 1.44
CA THR A 96 -15.81 -8.72 0.84
C THR A 96 -16.41 -9.07 -0.52
N PRO A 97 -17.75 -9.05 -0.69
CA PRO A 97 -18.37 -9.24 -2.00
C PRO A 97 -17.84 -8.23 -3.01
N GLY A 98 -17.53 -8.68 -4.24
CA GLY A 98 -16.96 -7.83 -5.30
C GLY A 98 -15.52 -7.37 -5.08
N GLY A 99 -14.91 -7.64 -3.93
CA GLY A 99 -13.56 -7.16 -3.61
C GLY A 99 -12.47 -7.75 -4.51
N TRP A 100 -12.64 -8.97 -4.99
CA TRP A 100 -11.69 -9.59 -5.92
C TRP A 100 -11.84 -9.03 -7.34
N LYS A 101 -13.09 -8.78 -7.79
CA LYS A 101 -13.35 -8.09 -9.04
C LYS A 101 -12.72 -6.70 -9.06
N ALA A 102 -12.99 -5.91 -8.03
CA ALA A 102 -12.44 -4.57 -7.90
C ALA A 102 -10.92 -4.56 -7.93
N HIS A 103 -10.27 -5.51 -7.23
CA HIS A 103 -8.82 -5.65 -7.26
C HIS A 103 -8.29 -6.02 -8.67
N GLY A 104 -8.86 -7.03 -9.33
CA GLY A 104 -8.45 -7.42 -10.68
C GLY A 104 -8.61 -6.27 -11.68
N THR A 105 -9.74 -5.58 -11.65
CA THR A 105 -9.99 -4.41 -12.50
C THR A 105 -9.00 -3.27 -12.20
N TYR A 106 -8.68 -3.06 -10.93
CA TYR A 106 -7.71 -2.03 -10.52
C TYR A 106 -6.33 -2.30 -11.13
N ILE A 107 -5.77 -3.50 -10.96
CA ILE A 107 -4.43 -3.80 -11.48
C ILE A 107 -4.37 -3.80 -13.00
N GLU A 108 -5.47 -4.14 -13.71
CA GLU A 108 -5.55 -4.00 -15.16
C GLU A 108 -5.54 -2.54 -15.62
N ARG A 109 -6.26 -1.64 -14.93
CA ARG A 109 -6.28 -0.20 -15.27
C ARG A 109 -4.90 0.45 -15.10
N GLU A 110 -4.17 0.07 -14.08
CA GLU A 110 -2.82 0.61 -13.84
C GLU A 110 -1.82 0.17 -14.93
N SER A 111 -1.96 -1.04 -15.49
CA SER A 111 -1.09 -1.49 -16.57
C SER A 111 -1.29 -0.70 -17.87
N VAL A 112 -2.50 -0.24 -18.15
CA VAL A 112 -2.85 0.49 -19.39
C VAL A 112 -2.44 1.96 -19.36
N LYS A 113 -2.30 2.57 -18.18
CA LYS A 113 -2.05 4.01 -18.03
C LYS A 113 -0.66 4.48 -18.50
N GLY A 114 0.31 3.56 -18.64
CA GLY A 114 1.72 3.91 -18.88
C GLY A 114 2.16 4.02 -20.32
N ASP A 115 1.54 3.32 -21.26
CA ASP A 115 2.18 2.99 -22.54
C ASP A 115 1.52 3.57 -23.81
N ARG A 116 0.39 4.29 -23.70
CA ARG A 116 -0.29 4.82 -24.91
C ARG A 116 -0.64 6.30 -24.77
N LEU A 117 -0.34 7.06 -25.84
CA LEU A 117 -0.83 8.42 -25.99
C LEU A 117 -2.37 8.44 -25.98
N PRO A 118 -3.02 9.51 -25.48
CA PRO A 118 -4.48 9.61 -25.42
C PRO A 118 -5.17 9.33 -26.75
N SER A 119 -4.58 9.78 -27.87
CA SER A 119 -5.06 9.56 -29.25
C SER A 119 -5.08 8.10 -29.68
N GLU A 120 -4.13 7.28 -29.18
CA GLU A 120 -4.07 5.84 -29.49
C GLU A 120 -5.09 5.01 -28.69
N ARG A 121 -5.56 5.55 -27.55
CA ARG A 121 -6.58 4.92 -26.70
C ARG A 121 -7.97 5.03 -27.32
N GLU A 122 -8.28 6.18 -27.92
CA GLU A 122 -9.56 6.42 -28.59
C GLU A 122 -9.68 5.59 -29.87
N ALA A 123 -8.62 5.53 -30.68
CA ALA A 123 -8.58 4.73 -31.90
C ALA A 123 -8.73 3.22 -31.67
N ALA A 124 -8.16 2.67 -30.58
CA ALA A 124 -8.27 1.26 -30.24
C ALA A 124 -9.68 0.85 -29.75
N THR A 125 -10.45 1.81 -29.23
CA THR A 125 -11.82 1.57 -28.77
C THR A 125 -12.81 1.56 -29.93
N GLU A 126 -12.56 2.31 -31.00
CA GLU A 126 -13.44 2.41 -32.16
C GLU A 126 -13.34 1.19 -33.12
N ILE A 127 -12.19 0.50 -33.17
CA ILE A 127 -11.96 -0.56 -34.17
C ILE A 127 -12.43 -1.96 -33.73
N GLY A 128 -12.82 -2.13 -32.44
CA GLY A 128 -13.37 -3.43 -31.95
C GLY A 128 -12.41 -4.62 -32.03
N THR A 129 -11.20 -4.45 -32.54
CA THR A 129 -10.15 -5.46 -32.61
C THR A 129 -9.39 -5.49 -31.28
N GLN A 130 -9.57 -6.54 -30.49
CA GLN A 130 -8.76 -6.82 -29.33
C GLN A 130 -7.31 -7.09 -29.77
N VAL A 131 -6.51 -6.04 -29.89
CA VAL A 131 -5.06 -6.20 -29.96
C VAL A 131 -4.63 -6.88 -28.66
N PRO A 132 -3.93 -8.04 -28.70
CA PRO A 132 -3.47 -8.70 -27.50
C PRO A 132 -2.64 -7.70 -26.68
N ASN A 133 -3.05 -7.42 -25.45
CA ASN A 133 -2.28 -6.57 -24.57
C ASN A 133 -1.05 -7.37 -24.13
N PRO A 134 0.19 -7.00 -24.54
CA PRO A 134 1.40 -7.75 -24.25
C PRO A 134 1.72 -7.83 -22.76
N ASP A 135 1.05 -7.00 -21.97
CA ASP A 135 1.25 -6.96 -20.52
C ASP A 135 0.31 -7.90 -19.75
N ARG A 136 -0.62 -8.58 -20.44
CA ARG A 136 -1.47 -9.61 -19.83
C ARG A 136 -0.78 -10.97 -19.79
N LEU A 137 -0.90 -11.66 -18.65
CA LEU A 137 -0.22 -12.93 -18.38
C LEU A 137 -1.22 -14.04 -18.04
N GLY A 138 -0.92 -15.27 -18.48
CA GLY A 138 -1.75 -16.44 -18.22
C GLY A 138 -3.18 -16.25 -18.72
N LEU A 139 -4.18 -16.69 -17.95
CA LEU A 139 -5.60 -16.56 -18.32
C LEU A 139 -6.08 -15.12 -18.53
N ALA A 140 -5.32 -14.11 -18.06
CA ALA A 140 -5.65 -12.72 -18.32
C ALA A 140 -5.45 -12.30 -19.79
N GLN A 141 -4.77 -13.11 -20.61
CA GLN A 141 -4.66 -12.88 -22.05
C GLN A 141 -6.01 -13.04 -22.75
N GLU A 142 -6.85 -13.96 -22.26
CA GLU A 142 -8.16 -14.26 -22.87
C GLU A 142 -9.33 -13.61 -22.10
N HIS A 143 -9.16 -13.39 -20.80
CA HIS A 143 -10.24 -12.92 -19.93
C HIS A 143 -9.80 -11.72 -19.07
N PRO A 144 -10.64 -10.70 -18.91
CA PRO A 144 -10.37 -9.63 -17.96
C PRO A 144 -10.10 -10.18 -16.55
N LEU A 145 -9.03 -9.74 -15.93
CA LEU A 145 -8.57 -10.26 -14.63
C LEU A 145 -9.62 -10.03 -13.51
N GLY A 146 -10.31 -8.89 -13.57
CA GLY A 146 -11.43 -8.62 -12.68
C GLY A 146 -12.57 -9.61 -12.82
N ARG A 147 -12.90 -10.01 -14.07
CA ARG A 147 -13.94 -11.02 -14.36
C ARG A 147 -13.51 -12.42 -13.92
N LEU A 148 -12.24 -12.75 -14.14
CA LEU A 148 -11.67 -14.03 -13.72
C LEU A 148 -11.78 -14.18 -12.19
N ALA A 149 -11.34 -13.18 -11.45
CA ALA A 149 -11.40 -13.16 -9.99
C ALA A 149 -12.84 -13.18 -9.46
N GLU A 150 -13.78 -12.48 -10.12
CA GLU A 150 -15.21 -12.51 -9.80
C GLU A 150 -15.80 -13.92 -9.97
N ASN A 151 -15.47 -14.60 -11.07
CA ASN A 151 -15.93 -15.96 -11.33
C ASN A 151 -15.46 -16.95 -10.26
N TRP A 152 -14.20 -16.86 -9.83
CA TRP A 152 -13.70 -17.68 -8.72
C TRP A 152 -14.42 -17.39 -7.40
N GLN A 153 -14.73 -16.11 -7.13
CA GLN A 153 -15.49 -15.73 -5.93
C GLN A 153 -16.93 -16.28 -5.98
N LYS A 154 -17.61 -16.20 -7.14
CA LYS A 154 -18.95 -16.77 -7.35
C LYS A 154 -18.97 -18.29 -7.30
N ALA A 155 -17.87 -18.96 -7.69
CA ALA A 155 -17.71 -20.41 -7.56
C ALA A 155 -17.49 -20.87 -6.09
N GLY A 156 -17.54 -19.95 -5.13
CA GLY A 156 -17.43 -20.26 -3.69
C GLY A 156 -16.00 -20.44 -3.20
N ASP A 157 -15.01 -19.97 -3.95
CA ASP A 157 -13.61 -20.01 -3.52
C ASP A 157 -13.43 -19.12 -2.27
N LYS A 158 -12.70 -19.61 -1.28
CA LYS A 158 -12.53 -18.90 0.01
C LYS A 158 -11.39 -17.89 -0.01
N ARG A 159 -10.45 -18.01 -0.94
CA ARG A 159 -9.27 -17.15 -1.06
C ARG A 159 -8.71 -17.15 -2.48
N ILE A 160 -7.95 -16.11 -2.80
CA ILE A 160 -7.01 -16.06 -3.92
C ILE A 160 -5.62 -15.73 -3.37
N PHE A 161 -4.59 -16.16 -4.08
CA PHE A 161 -3.23 -15.71 -3.80
C PHE A 161 -2.91 -14.53 -4.71
N LYS A 162 -2.29 -13.50 -4.16
CA LYS A 162 -1.81 -12.30 -4.82
C LYS A 162 -0.30 -12.34 -4.77
N ILE A 163 0.34 -12.29 -5.92
CA ILE A 163 1.80 -12.39 -6.03
C ILE A 163 2.30 -11.17 -6.78
N ILE A 164 3.27 -10.46 -6.21
CA ILE A 164 4.02 -9.41 -6.89
C ILE A 164 5.38 -10.01 -7.25
N LEU A 165 5.70 -9.99 -8.53
CA LEU A 165 6.95 -10.43 -9.10
C LEU A 165 7.68 -9.23 -9.68
N SER A 166 8.82 -8.83 -9.08
CA SER A 166 9.64 -7.71 -9.52
C SER A 166 11.07 -8.19 -9.76
N PRO A 167 11.50 -8.33 -11.03
CA PRO A 167 12.87 -8.66 -11.38
C PRO A 167 13.80 -7.46 -11.16
N GLU A 168 15.10 -7.71 -11.04
CA GLU A 168 16.10 -6.64 -10.96
C GLU A 168 16.30 -5.92 -12.30
N ASP A 169 16.00 -6.58 -13.40
CA ASP A 169 16.10 -6.09 -14.76
C ASP A 169 14.73 -6.06 -15.41
N ALA A 170 14.40 -4.95 -16.05
CA ALA A 170 13.11 -4.76 -16.73
C ALA A 170 13.01 -5.50 -18.06
N ASN A 171 14.16 -5.84 -18.67
CA ASN A 171 14.24 -6.43 -20.00
C ASN A 171 14.13 -7.96 -19.97
N VAL A 172 13.01 -8.43 -19.42
CA VAL A 172 12.71 -9.86 -19.27
C VAL A 172 11.37 -10.22 -19.87
N ASP A 173 11.24 -11.48 -20.27
CA ASP A 173 9.96 -12.07 -20.60
C ASP A 173 9.18 -12.38 -19.31
N PHE A 174 8.25 -11.49 -18.97
CA PHE A 174 7.42 -11.63 -17.79
C PHE A 174 6.46 -12.83 -17.88
N GLN A 175 5.96 -13.14 -19.09
CA GLN A 175 5.08 -14.30 -19.30
C GLN A 175 5.81 -15.60 -18.95
N ARG A 176 7.00 -15.78 -19.49
CA ARG A 176 7.84 -16.95 -19.20
C ARG A 176 8.23 -17.02 -17.74
N THR A 177 8.63 -15.88 -17.15
CA THR A 177 9.05 -15.83 -15.74
C THR A 177 7.89 -16.16 -14.80
N ALA A 178 6.69 -15.63 -15.06
CA ALA A 178 5.50 -15.93 -14.29
C ALA A 178 5.08 -17.40 -14.44
N ALA A 179 5.10 -17.95 -15.68
CA ALA A 179 4.81 -19.35 -15.93
C ALA A 179 5.77 -20.30 -15.21
N ASP A 180 7.09 -20.02 -15.24
CA ASP A 180 8.09 -20.80 -14.51
C ASP A 180 7.84 -20.76 -12.98
N MET A 181 7.42 -19.62 -12.44
CA MET A 181 7.05 -19.49 -11.04
C MET A 181 5.80 -20.31 -10.71
N VAL A 182 4.76 -20.25 -11.55
CA VAL A 182 3.53 -21.01 -11.35
C VAL A 182 3.79 -22.51 -11.51
N ALA A 183 4.60 -22.94 -12.47
CA ALA A 183 5.02 -24.33 -12.62
C ALA A 183 5.67 -24.88 -11.33
N ARG A 184 6.34 -24.03 -10.53
CA ARG A 184 6.86 -24.42 -9.21
C ARG A 184 5.74 -24.70 -8.19
N ILE A 185 4.60 -23.98 -8.30
CA ILE A 185 3.40 -24.29 -7.49
C ILE A 185 2.82 -25.61 -7.95
N GLU A 186 2.67 -25.82 -9.24
CA GLU A 186 2.11 -27.04 -9.85
C GLU A 186 2.93 -28.29 -9.54
N GLN A 187 4.26 -28.19 -9.57
CA GLN A 187 5.15 -29.26 -9.10
C GLN A 187 4.91 -29.65 -7.64
N HIS A 188 4.58 -28.67 -6.80
CA HIS A 188 4.29 -28.93 -5.40
C HIS A 188 2.91 -29.56 -5.18
N THR A 189 1.91 -29.13 -5.95
CA THR A 189 0.51 -29.60 -5.82
C THR A 189 0.24 -30.86 -6.61
N GLY A 190 1.08 -31.21 -7.59
CA GLY A 190 0.88 -32.30 -8.53
C GLY A 190 -0.23 -32.04 -9.57
N THR A 191 -0.81 -30.83 -9.61
CA THR A 191 -1.92 -30.46 -10.49
C THR A 191 -1.76 -29.05 -11.02
N PRO A 192 -2.27 -28.77 -12.24
CA PRO A 192 -2.32 -27.42 -12.78
C PRO A 192 -3.13 -26.48 -11.88
N VAL A 193 -2.75 -25.20 -11.87
CA VAL A 193 -3.48 -24.13 -11.16
C VAL A 193 -3.93 -23.05 -12.12
N GLU A 194 -5.10 -22.48 -11.88
CA GLU A 194 -5.60 -21.33 -12.61
C GLU A 194 -4.94 -20.06 -12.12
N TRP A 195 -4.41 -19.26 -13.02
CA TRP A 195 -3.77 -17.98 -12.70
C TRP A 195 -3.88 -16.99 -13.86
N GLY A 196 -3.78 -15.72 -13.52
CA GLY A 196 -3.67 -14.64 -14.48
C GLY A 196 -2.92 -13.46 -13.85
N GLY A 197 -2.46 -12.54 -14.68
CA GLY A 197 -1.73 -11.39 -14.19
C GLY A 197 -1.59 -10.28 -15.20
N VAL A 198 -0.98 -9.19 -14.79
CA VAL A 198 -0.63 -8.05 -15.62
C VAL A 198 0.72 -7.49 -15.24
N VAL A 199 1.43 -6.93 -16.20
CA VAL A 199 2.71 -6.26 -16.01
C VAL A 199 2.47 -4.76 -15.90
N HIS A 200 3.05 -4.13 -14.88
CA HIS A 200 3.11 -2.68 -14.74
C HIS A 200 4.50 -2.20 -15.18
N ARG A 201 4.58 -1.58 -16.37
CA ARG A 201 5.83 -1.02 -16.93
C ARG A 201 6.01 0.46 -16.62
N ASN A 202 4.95 1.13 -16.19
CA ASN A 202 4.92 2.56 -15.87
C ASN A 202 5.55 2.90 -14.51
N THR A 203 6.41 2.05 -14.00
CA THR A 203 7.11 2.22 -12.73
C THR A 203 8.63 2.17 -12.94
N ASP A 204 9.44 2.73 -12.02
CA ASP A 204 10.92 2.64 -12.09
C ASP A 204 11.41 1.19 -12.02
N HIS A 205 10.58 0.31 -11.50
CA HIS A 205 10.84 -1.12 -11.37
C HIS A 205 9.66 -1.88 -11.96
N PRO A 206 9.66 -2.19 -13.26
CA PRO A 206 8.64 -3.01 -13.88
C PRO A 206 8.38 -4.27 -13.07
N HIS A 207 7.12 -4.60 -12.85
CA HIS A 207 6.72 -5.73 -12.03
C HIS A 207 5.39 -6.30 -12.49
N ALA A 208 5.17 -7.58 -12.21
CA ALA A 208 3.92 -8.23 -12.52
C ALA A 208 3.08 -8.43 -11.25
N HIS A 209 1.79 -8.10 -11.35
CA HIS A 209 0.76 -8.53 -10.42
C HIS A 209 0.12 -9.81 -10.94
N ILE A 210 0.18 -10.87 -10.14
CA ILE A 210 -0.34 -12.19 -10.50
C ILE A 210 -1.37 -12.60 -9.44
N ILE A 211 -2.51 -13.10 -9.88
CA ILE A 211 -3.48 -13.76 -9.03
C ILE A 211 -3.51 -15.25 -9.36
N VAL A 212 -3.51 -16.08 -8.32
CA VAL A 212 -3.64 -17.53 -8.44
C VAL A 212 -4.88 -17.97 -7.69
N ARG A 213 -5.68 -18.83 -8.33
CA ARG A 213 -6.89 -19.39 -7.74
C ARG A 213 -6.56 -20.15 -6.47
N GLY A 214 -7.30 -19.91 -5.39
CA GLY A 214 -7.08 -20.57 -4.10
C GLY A 214 -7.72 -21.94 -3.95
N ARG A 215 -8.12 -22.57 -5.08
CA ARG A 215 -8.76 -23.86 -5.17
C ARG A 215 -8.21 -24.65 -6.34
N LEU A 216 -7.91 -25.91 -6.14
CA LEU A 216 -7.46 -26.83 -7.15
C LEU A 216 -8.63 -27.32 -8.01
N ALA A 217 -8.34 -27.91 -9.18
CA ALA A 217 -9.35 -28.54 -10.05
C ALA A 217 -10.13 -29.67 -9.33
N SER A 218 -9.50 -30.35 -8.38
CA SER A 218 -10.14 -31.34 -7.51
C SER A 218 -11.23 -30.76 -6.58
N GLY A 219 -11.31 -29.43 -6.48
CA GLY A 219 -12.18 -28.74 -5.52
C GLY A 219 -11.54 -28.48 -4.16
N GLU A 220 -10.36 -29.02 -3.90
CA GLU A 220 -9.63 -28.80 -2.64
C GLU A 220 -8.99 -27.41 -2.56
N PRO A 221 -8.83 -26.85 -1.35
CA PRO A 221 -8.14 -25.60 -1.16
C PRO A 221 -6.66 -25.69 -1.55
N LEU A 222 -6.18 -24.78 -2.40
CA LEU A 222 -4.75 -24.66 -2.67
C LEU A 222 -4.00 -24.27 -1.38
N LYS A 223 -2.98 -25.07 -1.03
CA LYS A 223 -2.10 -24.86 0.13
C LYS A 223 -0.68 -24.59 -0.36
N LEU A 224 -0.14 -23.44 -0.01
CA LEU A 224 1.25 -23.08 -0.28
C LEU A 224 2.04 -23.13 1.03
N PRO A 225 2.97 -24.08 1.20
CA PRO A 225 3.75 -24.20 2.44
C PRO A 225 4.69 -22.97 2.60
N PRO A 226 5.02 -22.61 3.85
CA PRO A 226 5.84 -21.44 4.14
C PRO A 226 7.19 -21.42 3.42
N ASP A 227 7.83 -22.56 3.23
CA ASP A 227 9.13 -22.64 2.54
C ASP A 227 9.01 -22.38 1.04
N LEU A 228 7.93 -22.85 0.39
CA LEU A 228 7.65 -22.53 -1.00
C LEU A 228 7.43 -21.01 -1.16
N ILE A 229 6.63 -20.40 -0.28
CA ILE A 229 6.37 -18.95 -0.30
C ILE A 229 7.65 -18.15 -0.03
N ARG A 230 8.44 -18.52 0.96
CA ARG A 230 9.61 -17.75 1.40
C ARG A 230 10.80 -17.88 0.47
N ARG A 231 10.98 -19.04 -0.13
CA ARG A 231 12.17 -19.40 -0.92
C ARG A 231 11.84 -19.95 -2.30
N GLY A 232 11.04 -21.01 -2.39
CA GLY A 232 10.87 -21.80 -3.60
C GLY A 232 10.38 -20.99 -4.81
N LEU A 233 9.41 -20.10 -4.63
CA LEU A 233 8.91 -19.25 -5.72
C LEU A 233 9.95 -18.24 -6.17
N ARG A 234 10.69 -17.61 -5.24
CA ARG A 234 11.76 -16.68 -5.57
C ARG A 234 12.91 -17.38 -6.29
N GLU A 235 13.30 -18.56 -5.85
CA GLU A 235 14.34 -19.38 -6.50
C GLU A 235 13.93 -19.77 -7.92
N ALA A 236 12.65 -20.12 -8.16
CA ALA A 236 12.13 -20.39 -9.50
C ALA A 236 12.24 -19.17 -10.42
N VAL A 237 11.81 -18.00 -9.92
CA VAL A 237 11.93 -16.73 -10.64
C VAL A 237 13.40 -16.39 -10.94
N GLN A 238 14.27 -16.44 -9.95
CA GLN A 238 15.71 -16.14 -10.13
C GLN A 238 16.38 -17.08 -11.12
N SER A 239 16.01 -18.36 -11.12
CA SER A 239 16.48 -19.34 -12.09
C SER A 239 15.96 -19.03 -13.51
N SER A 240 14.70 -18.64 -13.64
CA SER A 240 14.12 -18.21 -14.92
C SER A 240 14.86 -16.99 -15.47
N LEU A 241 15.04 -15.96 -14.67
CA LEU A 241 15.77 -14.74 -15.03
C LEU A 241 17.21 -15.04 -15.45
N THR A 242 17.91 -15.91 -14.69
CA THR A 242 19.30 -16.28 -15.02
C THR A 242 19.40 -17.07 -16.32
N ARG A 243 18.39 -17.90 -16.67
CA ARG A 243 18.32 -18.55 -17.97
C ARG A 243 18.07 -17.60 -19.14
N GLN A 244 17.30 -16.53 -18.90
CA GLN A 244 16.97 -15.53 -19.93
C GLN A 244 18.09 -14.53 -20.19
N LEU A 245 18.72 -14.02 -19.13
CA LEU A 245 19.66 -12.90 -19.17
C LEU A 245 21.12 -13.33 -18.98
N GLY A 246 21.39 -14.60 -18.70
CA GLY A 246 22.69 -15.05 -18.21
C GLY A 246 22.91 -14.69 -16.73
N PRO A 247 23.99 -15.18 -16.13
CA PRO A 247 24.36 -14.83 -14.76
C PRO A 247 24.73 -13.34 -14.67
N ARG A 248 24.63 -12.78 -13.47
CA ARG A 248 25.11 -11.42 -13.20
C ARG A 248 26.62 -11.33 -13.42
N THR A 249 27.07 -10.22 -13.98
CA THR A 249 28.50 -9.91 -14.12
C THR A 249 29.07 -9.33 -12.82
N VAL A 250 30.39 -9.20 -12.76
CA VAL A 250 31.06 -8.52 -11.64
C VAL A 250 30.64 -7.04 -11.59
N GLU A 251 30.51 -6.43 -12.77
CA GLU A 251 30.07 -5.04 -12.94
C GLU A 251 28.64 -4.85 -12.43
N ASP A 252 27.70 -5.75 -12.74
CA ASP A 252 26.34 -5.73 -12.20
C ASP A 252 26.33 -5.76 -10.67
N ILE A 253 27.19 -6.60 -10.09
CA ILE A 253 27.31 -6.74 -8.64
C ILE A 253 27.86 -5.47 -8.00
N GLU A 254 28.89 -4.88 -8.61
CA GLU A 254 29.53 -3.67 -8.07
C GLU A 254 28.61 -2.45 -8.22
N HIS A 255 27.96 -2.27 -9.38
CA HIS A 255 26.97 -1.23 -9.59
C HIS A 255 25.83 -1.30 -8.55
N GLN A 256 25.32 -2.50 -8.30
CA GLN A 256 24.29 -2.69 -7.27
C GLN A 256 24.78 -2.31 -5.87
N LYS A 257 26.05 -2.62 -5.54
CA LYS A 257 26.62 -2.20 -4.25
C LYS A 257 26.70 -0.68 -4.16
N GLN A 258 27.11 0.01 -5.22
CA GLN A 258 27.16 1.48 -5.24
C GLN A 258 25.77 2.10 -5.03
N LEU A 259 24.73 1.58 -5.71
CA LEU A 259 23.35 2.01 -5.50
C LEU A 259 22.86 1.78 -4.07
N GLU A 260 23.32 0.75 -3.39
CA GLU A 260 22.98 0.48 -1.99
C GLU A 260 23.59 1.49 -1.01
N LEU A 261 24.76 2.10 -1.34
CA LEU A 261 25.44 3.05 -0.46
C LEU A 261 24.64 4.34 -0.25
N THR A 262 24.01 4.85 -1.31
CA THR A 262 23.25 6.11 -1.31
C THR A 262 21.75 5.92 -1.26
N ALA A 263 21.29 4.69 -1.04
CA ALA A 263 19.86 4.38 -1.02
C ALA A 263 19.14 4.96 0.21
N ASN A 264 18.03 5.68 -0.02
CA ASN A 264 17.15 6.16 1.06
C ASN A 264 16.11 5.11 1.46
N ARG A 265 16.55 3.87 1.56
CA ARG A 265 15.78 2.69 1.97
C ARG A 265 16.65 1.72 2.73
N VAL A 266 16.03 0.79 3.42
CA VAL A 266 16.77 -0.25 4.15
C VAL A 266 17.53 -1.17 3.20
N THR A 267 18.83 -1.25 3.36
CA THR A 267 19.72 -2.12 2.59
C THR A 267 20.16 -3.35 3.39
N PRO A 268 20.75 -4.36 2.76
CA PRO A 268 21.37 -5.47 3.49
C PRO A 268 22.47 -5.03 4.48
N LEU A 269 23.17 -3.93 4.15
CA LEU A 269 24.20 -3.35 5.00
C LEU A 269 23.60 -2.78 6.28
N ASP A 270 22.47 -2.07 6.17
CA ASP A 270 21.73 -1.53 7.33
C ASP A 270 21.26 -2.63 8.28
N ARG A 271 20.79 -3.76 7.73
CA ARG A 271 20.38 -4.91 8.56
C ARG A 271 21.55 -5.52 9.32
N ARG A 272 22.75 -5.58 8.71
CA ARG A 272 23.97 -6.03 9.40
C ARG A 272 24.38 -5.05 10.51
N LEU A 273 24.36 -3.75 10.22
CA LEU A 273 24.63 -2.69 11.20
C LEU A 273 23.64 -2.78 12.37
N ALA A 274 22.36 -2.90 12.10
CA ALA A 274 21.33 -3.03 13.13
C ALA A 274 21.49 -4.31 13.98
N GLY A 275 21.89 -5.42 13.34
CA GLY A 275 22.08 -6.72 14.00
C GLY A 275 23.25 -6.79 14.95
N ARG A 276 24.28 -5.96 14.74
CA ARG A 276 25.47 -5.90 15.62
C ARG A 276 25.47 -4.74 16.61
N ALA A 277 24.56 -3.76 16.41
CA ALA A 277 24.51 -2.58 17.24
C ALA A 277 24.06 -2.89 18.66
N ILE A 278 24.81 -2.42 19.65
CA ILE A 278 24.53 -2.59 21.07
C ILE A 278 24.04 -1.27 21.69
N PRO A 279 23.32 -1.28 22.82
CA PRO A 279 22.92 -0.08 23.54
C PRO A 279 24.16 0.82 23.82
N TYR A 280 23.96 2.14 23.71
CA TYR A 280 25.01 3.11 23.99
C TYR A 280 24.72 3.83 25.32
N GLY A 281 25.32 3.35 26.42
CA GLY A 281 25.09 3.88 27.75
C GLY A 281 23.60 3.92 28.11
N GLU A 282 23.17 4.99 28.76
CA GLU A 282 21.76 5.26 29.10
C GLU A 282 21.00 5.94 27.95
N ASP A 283 21.67 6.33 26.86
CA ASP A 283 21.04 6.98 25.70
C ASP A 283 20.24 5.99 24.87
N THR A 284 18.92 6.01 25.02
CA THR A 284 18.00 5.17 24.26
C THR A 284 17.83 5.60 22.80
N ALA A 285 18.27 6.82 22.45
CA ALA A 285 18.14 7.37 21.10
C ALA A 285 19.18 6.79 20.12
N TYR A 286 20.31 6.33 20.64
CA TYR A 286 21.41 5.80 19.85
C TYR A 286 21.85 4.41 20.28
N LYS A 287 22.46 3.70 19.35
CA LYS A 287 23.17 2.42 19.56
C LYS A 287 24.58 2.53 19.01
N ASP A 288 25.52 1.87 19.62
CA ASP A 288 26.89 1.75 19.12
C ASP A 288 26.95 0.66 18.04
N ALA A 289 27.18 1.08 16.80
CA ALA A 289 27.38 0.19 15.67
C ALA A 289 28.79 -0.40 15.59
N GLY A 290 29.71 0.03 16.49
CA GLY A 290 31.11 -0.35 16.49
C GLY A 290 31.93 0.38 15.43
N ALA A 291 33.16 -0.08 15.25
CA ALA A 291 34.02 0.42 14.18
C ALA A 291 33.52 -0.10 12.82
N ALA A 292 33.64 0.74 11.78
CA ALA A 292 33.37 0.33 10.42
C ALA A 292 34.42 -0.69 9.97
N THR A 293 33.97 -1.82 9.41
CA THR A 293 34.84 -2.96 9.04
C THR A 293 35.30 -2.91 7.59
N SER A 294 34.78 -1.99 6.79
CA SER A 294 35.14 -1.85 5.36
C SER A 294 34.86 -0.42 4.86
N ALA A 295 35.51 -0.07 3.74
CA ALA A 295 35.22 1.19 3.04
C ALA A 295 33.74 1.35 2.66
N THR A 296 33.08 0.25 2.30
CA THR A 296 31.64 0.20 1.98
C THR A 296 30.79 0.59 3.20
N GLU A 297 31.13 0.09 4.40
CA GLU A 297 30.43 0.48 5.63
C GLU A 297 30.65 1.94 5.98
N VAL A 298 31.88 2.45 5.83
CA VAL A 298 32.20 3.87 6.02
C VAL A 298 31.36 4.74 5.10
N ALA A 299 31.31 4.40 3.80
CA ALA A 299 30.52 5.14 2.82
C ALA A 299 29.03 5.15 3.18
N ARG A 300 28.47 4.00 3.57
CA ARG A 300 27.07 3.91 4.02
C ARG A 300 26.80 4.72 5.29
N LEU A 301 27.67 4.63 6.28
CA LEU A 301 27.54 5.39 7.53
C LEU A 301 27.65 6.90 7.31
N ARG A 302 28.48 7.35 6.35
CA ARG A 302 28.54 8.75 5.91
C ARG A 302 27.22 9.20 5.29
N HIS A 303 26.64 8.40 4.40
CA HIS A 303 25.32 8.70 3.85
C HIS A 303 24.23 8.73 4.94
N LEU A 304 24.24 7.77 5.87
CA LEU A 304 23.31 7.79 7.01
C LEU A 304 23.52 9.04 7.90
N LYS A 305 24.76 9.55 8.01
CA LYS A 305 25.05 10.81 8.72
C LYS A 305 24.40 12.00 8.01
N GLU A 306 24.48 12.08 6.70
CA GLU A 306 23.80 13.13 5.91
C GLU A 306 22.28 13.11 6.12
N LEU A 307 21.70 11.93 6.34
CA LEU A 307 20.30 11.74 6.70
C LEU A 307 19.99 12.00 8.19
N GLY A 308 21.00 12.29 9.02
CA GLY A 308 20.82 12.46 10.46
C GLY A 308 20.57 11.15 11.22
N LEU A 309 20.88 10.01 10.62
CA LEU A 309 20.62 8.67 11.17
C LEU A 309 21.85 8.02 11.79
N SER A 310 23.04 8.60 11.60
CA SER A 310 24.28 8.17 12.24
C SER A 310 25.16 9.36 12.61
N LYS A 311 26.13 9.15 13.48
CA LYS A 311 27.20 10.11 13.78
C LYS A 311 28.49 9.38 14.13
N PRO A 312 29.68 9.93 13.75
CA PRO A 312 30.95 9.38 14.20
C PRO A 312 31.10 9.54 15.70
N TYR A 313 31.80 8.58 16.32
CA TYR A 313 32.03 8.54 17.74
C TYR A 313 33.40 7.86 17.99
N ALA A 314 34.24 8.43 18.82
CA ALA A 314 35.51 7.88 19.27
C ALA A 314 36.32 7.13 18.19
N GLY A 315 37.13 7.84 17.42
CA GLY A 315 37.99 7.28 16.36
C GLY A 315 37.15 6.78 15.16
N SER A 316 37.24 5.47 14.87
CA SER A 316 36.54 4.85 13.74
C SER A 316 35.13 4.31 14.07
N ARG A 317 34.65 4.48 15.31
CA ARG A 317 33.34 3.98 15.77
C ARG A 317 32.22 4.91 15.38
N TRP A 318 31.03 4.34 15.25
CA TRP A 318 29.84 5.05 14.81
C TRP A 318 28.65 4.76 15.73
N LEU A 319 27.90 5.79 16.03
CA LEU A 319 26.56 5.65 16.63
C LEU A 319 25.52 5.72 15.52
N ILE A 320 24.53 4.85 15.64
CA ILE A 320 23.34 4.85 14.77
C ILE A 320 22.09 5.08 15.60
N ARG A 321 21.12 5.79 15.08
CA ARG A 321 19.84 5.97 15.77
C ARG A 321 19.16 4.63 16.02
N SER A 322 18.53 4.47 17.18
CA SER A 322 17.82 3.24 17.55
C SER A 322 16.67 2.92 16.59
N ASP A 323 16.08 3.94 15.96
CA ASP A 323 14.96 3.86 15.02
C ASP A 323 15.35 3.99 13.55
N PHE A 324 16.66 4.00 13.21
CA PHE A 324 17.13 4.32 11.85
C PHE A 324 16.54 3.40 10.76
N VAL A 325 16.32 2.12 11.06
CA VAL A 325 15.68 1.19 10.11
C VAL A 325 14.24 1.60 9.84
N THR A 326 13.51 2.00 10.87
CA THR A 326 12.13 2.51 10.75
C THR A 326 12.08 3.81 9.95
N GLN A 327 13.04 4.71 10.17
CA GLN A 327 13.15 5.97 9.43
C GLN A 327 13.40 5.72 7.94
N LEU A 328 14.33 4.81 7.59
CA LEU A 328 14.60 4.44 6.20
C LEU A 328 13.39 3.76 5.53
N GLN A 329 12.60 2.99 6.27
CA GLN A 329 11.36 2.42 5.75
C GLN A 329 10.33 3.52 5.46
N GLN A 330 10.15 4.46 6.37
CA GLN A 330 9.24 5.59 6.19
C GLN A 330 9.66 6.49 5.02
N MET A 331 10.95 6.76 4.86
CA MET A 331 11.48 7.51 3.70
C MET A 331 11.11 6.83 2.38
N LYS A 332 11.33 5.52 2.29
CA LYS A 332 10.93 4.75 1.10
C LYS A 332 9.42 4.81 0.87
N ASP A 333 8.62 4.58 1.90
CA ASP A 333 7.16 4.59 1.81
C ASP A 333 6.63 5.94 1.30
N ILE A 334 7.22 7.07 1.75
CA ILE A 334 6.87 8.41 1.27
C ILE A 334 7.29 8.61 -0.18
N GLN A 335 8.51 8.19 -0.54
CA GLN A 335 8.99 8.30 -1.92
C GLN A 335 8.11 7.50 -2.89
N ASP A 336 7.78 6.26 -2.55
CA ASP A 336 6.94 5.40 -3.38
C ASP A 336 5.55 6.03 -3.60
N ARG A 337 4.97 6.63 -2.57
CA ARG A 337 3.67 7.31 -2.64
C ARG A 337 3.73 8.60 -3.46
N ALA A 338 4.75 9.43 -3.23
CA ALA A 338 4.95 10.64 -4.02
C ALA A 338 5.09 10.29 -5.52
N ARG A 339 5.87 9.27 -5.86
CA ARG A 339 6.00 8.77 -7.23
C ARG A 339 4.66 8.31 -7.81
N THR A 340 3.89 7.53 -7.04
CA THR A 340 2.56 7.06 -7.46
C THR A 340 1.65 8.23 -7.79
N LEU A 341 1.63 9.29 -6.97
CA LEU A 341 0.86 10.51 -7.23
C LEU A 341 1.32 11.23 -8.49
N PHE A 342 2.61 11.50 -8.62
CA PHE A 342 3.15 12.24 -9.77
C PHE A 342 3.02 11.50 -11.10
N ARG A 343 3.00 10.15 -11.10
CA ARG A 343 2.83 9.34 -12.31
C ARG A 343 1.39 9.13 -12.72
N SER A 344 0.45 9.29 -11.80
CA SER A 344 -0.94 8.95 -12.04
C SER A 344 -1.73 9.99 -12.84
N ASP A 345 -1.09 11.04 -13.37
CA ASP A 345 -1.75 12.14 -14.11
C ASP A 345 -2.91 12.79 -13.32
N VAL A 346 -2.89 12.62 -12.01
CA VAL A 346 -3.93 13.13 -11.13
C VAL A 346 -3.67 14.60 -10.86
N ALA A 347 -4.60 15.44 -11.31
CA ALA A 347 -4.56 16.86 -11.01
C ALA A 347 -4.73 17.09 -9.50
N ILE A 348 -3.62 17.34 -8.80
CA ILE A 348 -3.59 17.80 -7.41
C ILE A 348 -3.79 19.31 -7.46
N SER A 349 -4.70 19.84 -6.64
CA SER A 349 -4.98 21.28 -6.59
C SER A 349 -3.74 22.09 -6.20
N ASP A 350 -3.03 21.65 -5.18
CA ASP A 350 -1.79 22.25 -4.72
C ASP A 350 -0.65 21.21 -4.68
N PRO A 351 0.36 21.32 -5.57
CA PRO A 351 1.54 20.44 -5.55
C PRO A 351 2.36 20.52 -4.25
N HIS A 352 2.16 21.57 -3.47
CA HIS A 352 2.83 21.79 -2.19
C HIS A 352 1.98 21.39 -0.97
N ALA A 353 0.76 20.87 -1.21
CA ALA A 353 -0.13 20.43 -0.14
C ALA A 353 0.56 19.49 0.83
N PRO A 354 0.37 19.66 2.15
CA PRO A 354 0.88 18.72 3.14
C PRO A 354 0.35 17.31 2.88
N MET A 355 1.26 16.34 2.85
CA MET A 355 0.90 14.95 2.66
C MET A 355 0.98 14.22 3.99
N GLU A 356 -0.14 13.67 4.44
CA GLU A 356 -0.24 12.92 5.69
C GLU A 356 -0.59 11.45 5.40
N TYR A 357 -0.05 10.58 6.24
CA TYR A 357 -0.40 9.17 6.24
C TYR A 357 -1.20 8.88 7.51
N SER A 358 -2.47 8.56 7.32
CA SER A 358 -3.35 8.27 8.44
C SER A 358 -3.84 6.84 8.42
N SER A 359 -4.13 6.32 9.61
CA SER A 359 -4.95 5.13 9.75
C SER A 359 -6.42 5.52 9.53
N PHE A 360 -7.26 4.53 9.18
CA PHE A 360 -8.71 4.73 9.10
C PHE A 360 -9.30 4.96 10.50
N SER A 361 -8.98 6.08 11.11
CA SER A 361 -9.47 6.53 12.41
C SER A 361 -9.81 8.02 12.41
N LYS A 362 -9.72 8.67 11.24
CA LYS A 362 -9.87 10.10 11.10
C LYS A 362 -11.12 10.41 10.25
N LYS A 363 -11.95 11.30 10.76
CA LYS A 363 -13.05 11.87 9.98
C LYS A 363 -12.48 12.82 8.94
N LEU A 364 -12.95 12.73 7.70
CA LEU A 364 -12.57 13.63 6.61
C LEU A 364 -13.64 13.72 5.55
N ILE A 365 -13.59 14.80 4.80
CA ILE A 365 -14.28 14.94 3.51
C ILE A 365 -13.22 15.27 2.48
N GLY A 366 -13.19 14.53 1.38
CA GLY A 366 -12.18 14.74 0.36
C GLY A 366 -12.53 14.10 -0.97
N ARG A 367 -11.90 14.62 -2.03
CA ARG A 367 -11.93 14.05 -3.36
C ARG A 367 -10.97 12.87 -3.42
N VAL A 368 -11.43 11.74 -3.94
CA VAL A 368 -10.57 10.61 -4.24
C VAL A 368 -9.67 10.96 -5.42
N LEU A 369 -8.37 10.96 -5.21
CA LEU A 369 -7.38 11.15 -6.26
C LEU A 369 -7.06 9.82 -6.92
N LEU A 370 -6.74 8.81 -6.12
CA LEU A 370 -6.21 7.54 -6.59
C LEU A 370 -6.44 6.45 -5.56
N ASN A 371 -6.69 5.23 -6.05
CA ASN A 371 -6.50 4.01 -5.28
C ASN A 371 -5.21 3.35 -5.71
N SER A 372 -4.40 2.93 -4.77
CA SER A 372 -3.14 2.25 -5.02
C SER A 372 -2.96 1.04 -4.10
N GLU A 373 -2.08 0.14 -4.49
CA GLU A 373 -1.62 -0.94 -3.64
C GLU A 373 -0.19 -0.64 -3.19
N ASP A 374 0.06 -0.67 -1.89
CA ASP A 374 1.41 -0.58 -1.34
C ASP A 374 2.21 -1.80 -1.82
N GLU A 375 3.18 -1.61 -2.70
CA GLU A 375 3.97 -2.68 -3.32
C GLU A 375 4.66 -3.59 -2.29
N ARG A 376 5.09 -3.03 -1.17
CA ARG A 376 5.77 -3.76 -0.11
C ARG A 376 4.81 -4.59 0.73
N THR A 377 3.65 -4.03 1.07
CA THR A 377 2.69 -4.67 1.97
C THR A 377 1.51 -5.30 1.26
N GLY A 378 1.30 -5.02 -0.03
CA GLY A 378 0.11 -5.42 -0.78
C GLY A 378 -1.18 -4.88 -0.16
N ALA A 379 -1.09 -3.84 0.65
CA ALA A 379 -2.24 -3.21 1.28
C ALA A 379 -2.85 -2.18 0.33
N LEU A 380 -4.15 -2.28 0.12
CA LEU A 380 -4.88 -1.24 -0.60
C LEU A 380 -4.89 0.05 0.21
N GLN A 381 -4.77 1.17 -0.47
CA GLN A 381 -4.85 2.50 0.08
C GLN A 381 -5.55 3.44 -0.89
N THR A 382 -6.26 4.43 -0.36
CA THR A 382 -6.86 5.52 -1.11
C THR A 382 -6.15 6.83 -0.76
N ILE A 383 -5.91 7.63 -1.76
CA ILE A 383 -5.32 8.96 -1.65
C ILE A 383 -6.43 9.98 -1.85
N PHE A 384 -6.63 10.82 -0.85
CA PHE A 384 -7.65 11.86 -0.83
C PHE A 384 -7.01 13.25 -0.88
N GLU A 385 -7.63 14.14 -1.61
CA GLU A 385 -7.44 15.58 -1.46
C GLU A 385 -8.58 16.11 -0.60
N THR A 386 -8.26 16.49 0.64
CA THR A 386 -9.26 16.84 1.63
C THR A 386 -9.76 18.27 1.45
N THR A 387 -10.94 18.58 2.00
CA THR A 387 -11.48 19.95 2.05
C THR A 387 -10.61 20.89 2.90
N GLU A 388 -9.67 20.36 3.67
CA GLU A 388 -8.66 21.13 4.42
C GLU A 388 -7.40 21.47 3.59
N GLY A 389 -7.36 21.08 2.31
CA GLY A 389 -6.20 21.34 1.43
C GLY A 389 -5.00 20.42 1.69
N LYS A 390 -5.25 19.24 2.26
CA LYS A 390 -4.22 18.24 2.55
C LYS A 390 -4.38 17.02 1.66
N ILE A 391 -3.28 16.32 1.41
CA ILE A 391 -3.28 15.00 0.79
C ILE A 391 -3.23 13.95 1.89
N GLU A 392 -4.30 13.18 2.04
CA GLU A 392 -4.40 12.09 3.02
C GLU A 392 -4.29 10.74 2.34
N ILE A 393 -3.36 9.92 2.79
CA ILE A 393 -3.17 8.54 2.31
C ILE A 393 -3.70 7.59 3.37
N ILE A 394 -4.80 6.92 3.06
CA ILE A 394 -5.50 6.06 4.03
C ILE A 394 -5.45 4.61 3.58
N ARG A 395 -4.88 3.76 4.42
CA ARG A 395 -4.89 2.30 4.20
C ARG A 395 -6.29 1.73 4.42
N HIS A 396 -6.71 0.85 3.50
CA HIS A 396 -8.01 0.21 3.61
C HIS A 396 -8.08 -0.77 4.79
N ASP A 397 -9.05 -0.54 5.65
CA ASP A 397 -9.63 -1.53 6.56
C ASP A 397 -10.75 -2.33 5.86
N ALA A 398 -11.58 -3.04 6.61
CA ALA A 398 -12.72 -3.77 6.06
C ALA A 398 -13.78 -2.83 5.46
N THR A 399 -14.00 -1.67 6.08
CA THR A 399 -15.02 -0.68 5.69
C THR A 399 -14.66 0.00 4.38
N LEU A 400 -13.41 0.49 4.25
CA LEU A 400 -12.95 1.10 3.00
C LEU A 400 -12.85 0.09 1.85
N ARG A 401 -12.49 -1.17 2.15
CA ARG A 401 -12.54 -2.22 1.12
C ARG A 401 -13.95 -2.47 0.61
N ALA A 402 -14.94 -2.46 1.50
CA ALA A 402 -16.34 -2.60 1.11
C ALA A 402 -16.82 -1.40 0.28
N ALA A 403 -16.46 -0.17 0.67
CA ALA A 403 -16.74 1.04 -0.08
C ALA A 403 -16.09 1.02 -1.47
N TRP A 404 -14.83 0.59 -1.54
CA TRP A 404 -14.12 0.44 -2.81
C TRP A 404 -14.76 -0.61 -3.72
N ALA A 405 -15.17 -1.74 -3.18
CA ALA A 405 -15.85 -2.80 -3.92
C ALA A 405 -17.20 -2.36 -4.49
N ARG A 406 -17.89 -1.39 -3.87
CA ARG A 406 -19.13 -0.78 -4.37
C ARG A 406 -18.90 0.32 -5.41
N GLY A 407 -17.64 0.78 -5.62
CA GLY A 407 -17.32 1.91 -6.48
C GLY A 407 -17.40 3.27 -5.79
N ASP A 408 -17.63 3.33 -4.49
CA ASP A 408 -17.71 4.60 -3.75
C ASP A 408 -16.37 5.38 -3.79
N LEU A 409 -15.25 4.67 -3.86
CA LEU A 409 -13.89 5.23 -3.87
C LEU A 409 -13.31 5.37 -5.29
N GLU A 410 -14.12 5.56 -6.32
CA GLU A 410 -13.60 5.87 -7.65
C GLU A 410 -12.94 7.25 -7.71
N PRO A 411 -11.84 7.41 -8.48
CA PRO A 411 -11.21 8.70 -8.68
C PRO A 411 -12.21 9.77 -9.14
N GLY A 412 -12.12 10.96 -8.53
CA GLY A 412 -13.04 12.07 -8.73
C GLY A 412 -14.30 12.03 -7.86
N ASN A 413 -14.59 10.93 -7.14
CA ASN A 413 -15.67 10.93 -6.16
C ASN A 413 -15.29 11.77 -4.94
N VAL A 414 -16.24 12.54 -4.42
CA VAL A 414 -16.12 13.20 -3.12
C VAL A 414 -16.72 12.28 -2.06
N VAL A 415 -15.89 11.90 -1.12
CA VAL A 415 -16.20 10.91 -0.09
C VAL A 415 -16.17 11.56 1.28
N THR A 416 -17.13 11.21 2.10
CA THR A 416 -17.17 11.53 3.53
C THR A 416 -16.81 10.28 4.33
N ILE A 417 -15.82 10.40 5.19
CA ILE A 417 -15.51 9.41 6.24
C ILE A 417 -15.95 10.00 7.57
N ASP A 418 -16.94 9.39 8.22
CA ASP A 418 -17.51 9.85 9.48
C ASP A 418 -17.88 8.66 10.37
N SER A 419 -18.15 8.92 11.64
CA SER A 419 -18.62 7.91 12.59
C SER A 419 -20.10 7.56 12.36
N LEU A 420 -20.44 6.30 12.62
CA LEU A 420 -21.84 5.88 12.65
C LEU A 420 -22.55 6.54 13.84
N ARG A 421 -23.78 7.01 13.62
CA ARG A 421 -24.61 7.57 14.72
C ARG A 421 -24.90 6.56 15.83
N SER A 422 -25.01 5.27 15.46
CA SER A 422 -25.25 4.16 16.38
C SER A 422 -24.01 3.69 17.12
N ASP A 423 -22.80 4.00 16.61
CA ASP A 423 -21.51 3.56 17.14
C ASP A 423 -20.44 4.59 16.77
N PRO A 424 -20.14 5.55 17.66
CA PRO A 424 -19.16 6.61 17.39
C PRO A 424 -17.74 6.13 17.14
N ASP A 425 -17.40 4.93 17.58
CA ASP A 425 -16.07 4.33 17.37
C ASP A 425 -15.95 3.64 16.01
N LYS A 426 -17.08 3.47 15.31
CA LYS A 426 -17.13 2.83 14.01
C LYS A 426 -17.29 3.85 12.90
N LEU A 427 -16.30 3.92 12.03
CA LEU A 427 -16.33 4.79 10.87
C LEU A 427 -17.03 4.13 9.67
N TYR A 428 -17.62 4.94 8.83
CA TYR A 428 -18.13 4.56 7.52
C TYR A 428 -17.61 5.51 6.44
N ALA A 429 -17.59 5.04 5.20
CA ALA A 429 -17.28 5.85 4.03
C ALA A 429 -18.50 5.87 3.09
N SER A 430 -18.87 7.05 2.63
CA SER A 430 -19.96 7.24 1.68
C SER A 430 -19.59 8.29 0.64
N THR A 431 -19.93 8.03 -0.64
CA THR A 431 -19.76 9.03 -1.71
C THR A 431 -20.95 10.02 -1.71
N THR A 432 -20.64 11.27 -2.04
CA THR A 432 -21.64 12.32 -2.29
C THR A 432 -21.84 12.50 -3.80
N GLY A 433 -20.95 11.98 -4.64
CA GLY A 433 -20.96 12.11 -6.09
C GLY A 433 -19.59 12.54 -6.63
N LYS A 434 -19.56 12.81 -7.94
CA LYS A 434 -18.34 13.33 -8.59
C LYS A 434 -18.08 14.79 -8.21
N ASP A 435 -16.83 15.17 -8.10
CA ASP A 435 -16.37 16.53 -7.78
C ASP A 435 -16.99 17.59 -8.68
N LYS A 436 -16.99 17.35 -10.01
CA LYS A 436 -17.57 18.28 -10.99
C LYS A 436 -19.08 18.46 -10.85
N ASP A 437 -19.79 17.39 -10.50
CA ASP A 437 -21.24 17.45 -10.34
C ASP A 437 -21.62 18.19 -9.04
N ILE A 438 -20.87 17.96 -7.98
CA ILE A 438 -21.06 18.62 -6.68
C ILE A 438 -20.85 20.13 -6.79
N LEU A 439 -19.87 20.58 -7.57
CA LEU A 439 -19.62 22.01 -7.77
C LEU A 439 -20.75 22.69 -8.53
N ARG A 440 -21.50 21.96 -9.37
CA ARG A 440 -22.67 22.45 -10.12
C ARG A 440 -23.97 22.36 -9.31
N ASP A 441 -24.09 21.32 -8.45
CA ASP A 441 -25.28 21.11 -7.63
C ASP A 441 -25.17 21.82 -6.28
N GLY A 442 -25.94 22.89 -6.17
CA GLY A 442 -25.99 23.66 -4.94
C GLY A 442 -26.45 22.92 -3.71
N LYS A 443 -27.36 21.97 -3.85
CA LYS A 443 -27.84 21.16 -2.71
C LYS A 443 -26.78 20.20 -2.21
N ALA A 444 -26.02 19.58 -3.14
CA ALA A 444 -24.91 18.71 -2.82
C ALA A 444 -23.79 19.47 -2.09
N LEU A 445 -23.44 20.65 -2.59
CA LEU A 445 -22.44 21.52 -1.96
C LEU A 445 -22.87 21.95 -0.55
N ASP A 446 -24.11 22.39 -0.37
CA ASP A 446 -24.66 22.78 0.94
C ASP A 446 -24.68 21.57 1.93
N SER A 447 -24.88 20.36 1.42
CA SER A 447 -24.80 19.13 2.23
C SER A 447 -23.39 18.90 2.73
N ILE A 448 -22.38 19.05 1.85
CA ILE A 448 -20.96 18.95 2.23
C ILE A 448 -20.60 20.00 3.28
N VAL A 449 -20.96 21.25 3.07
CA VAL A 449 -20.68 22.33 4.02
C VAL A 449 -21.31 22.08 5.40
N ARG A 450 -22.54 21.59 5.43
CA ARG A 450 -23.19 21.20 6.69
C ARG A 450 -22.45 20.07 7.40
N ARG A 451 -21.99 19.05 6.65
CA ARG A 451 -21.21 17.96 7.20
C ARG A 451 -19.85 18.42 7.72
N MET A 452 -19.15 19.30 6.96
CA MET A 452 -17.88 19.90 7.42
C MET A 452 -18.05 20.57 8.78
N ARG A 453 -19.10 21.39 8.93
CA ARG A 453 -19.40 22.05 10.20
C ARG A 453 -19.69 21.05 11.32
N ALA A 454 -20.51 20.04 11.05
CA ALA A 454 -20.82 18.99 12.03
C ALA A 454 -19.60 18.16 12.46
N MET A 455 -18.62 18.02 11.57
CA MET A 455 -17.37 17.29 11.82
C MET A 455 -16.24 18.19 12.33
N ASN A 456 -16.49 19.49 12.48
CA ASN A 456 -15.53 20.51 12.86
C ASN A 456 -14.30 20.55 11.92
N LEU A 457 -14.54 20.43 10.60
CA LEU A 457 -13.51 20.50 9.57
C LEU A 457 -13.41 21.95 9.04
N SER A 458 -12.20 22.41 8.82
CA SER A 458 -11.90 23.69 8.18
C SER A 458 -11.92 23.57 6.65
N VAL A 459 -12.04 24.71 5.96
CA VAL A 459 -11.83 24.82 4.52
C VAL A 459 -10.38 25.23 4.28
N GLY A 460 -9.67 24.48 3.42
CA GLY A 460 -8.28 24.80 3.07
C GLY A 460 -8.18 26.05 2.20
N GLU A 461 -7.06 26.74 2.31
CA GLU A 461 -6.75 27.96 1.53
C GLU A 461 -6.06 27.60 0.21
N SER A 462 -6.76 26.99 -0.73
CA SER A 462 -6.21 26.77 -2.08
C SER A 462 -6.98 27.55 -3.12
N ASP A 463 -6.27 28.20 -4.04
CA ASP A 463 -6.85 28.93 -5.18
C ASP A 463 -6.79 28.11 -6.48
N LYS A 464 -6.24 26.91 -6.45
CA LYS A 464 -5.98 26.08 -7.63
C LYS A 464 -6.77 24.77 -7.58
N GLY A 465 -7.03 24.23 -8.78
CA GLY A 465 -7.67 22.95 -8.96
C GLY A 465 -9.03 22.84 -8.29
N TRP A 466 -9.42 21.63 -7.88
CA TRP A 466 -10.72 21.37 -7.26
C TRP A 466 -10.97 22.18 -5.99
N MET A 467 -9.98 22.36 -5.14
CA MET A 467 -10.11 23.16 -3.92
C MET A 467 -10.33 24.63 -4.21
N GLY A 468 -9.65 25.18 -5.23
CA GLY A 468 -9.86 26.57 -5.67
C GLY A 468 -11.28 26.77 -6.21
N GLU A 469 -11.77 25.87 -7.05
CA GLU A 469 -13.15 25.90 -7.54
C GLU A 469 -14.19 25.76 -6.41
N PHE A 470 -13.93 24.86 -5.46
CA PHE A 470 -14.75 24.67 -4.27
C PHE A 470 -14.83 25.95 -3.43
N ASN A 471 -13.69 26.58 -3.14
CA ASN A 471 -13.61 27.83 -2.39
C ASN A 471 -14.30 28.99 -3.12
N LYS A 472 -14.08 29.12 -4.44
CA LYS A 472 -14.74 30.14 -5.27
C LYS A 472 -16.26 29.98 -5.25
N THR A 473 -16.75 28.76 -5.42
CA THR A 473 -18.19 28.46 -5.40
C THR A 473 -18.80 28.74 -4.05
N LEU A 474 -18.11 28.41 -2.94
CA LEU A 474 -18.55 28.76 -1.60
C LEU A 474 -18.64 30.27 -1.37
N ARG A 475 -17.61 31.02 -1.77
CA ARG A 475 -17.60 32.50 -1.62
C ARG A 475 -18.73 33.16 -2.42
N SER A 476 -18.95 32.74 -3.68
CA SER A 476 -20.03 33.24 -4.51
C SER A 476 -21.40 33.04 -3.83
N ARG A 477 -21.67 31.85 -3.31
CA ARG A 477 -22.92 31.52 -2.63
C ARG A 477 -23.12 32.25 -1.30
N MET A 478 -22.04 32.52 -0.58
CA MET A 478 -22.12 33.35 0.63
C MET A 478 -22.51 34.78 0.29
N MET A 479 -21.94 35.37 -0.82
CA MET A 479 -22.30 36.68 -1.29
C MET A 479 -23.75 36.78 -1.79
N ASP A 480 -24.24 35.75 -2.51
CA ASP A 480 -25.64 35.73 -2.99
C ASP A 480 -26.64 35.64 -1.83
N ARG A 481 -26.33 34.90 -0.76
CA ARG A 481 -27.15 34.83 0.46
C ARG A 481 -27.19 36.15 1.24
N THR A 482 -26.10 36.93 1.22
CA THR A 482 -26.05 38.27 1.84
C THR A 482 -26.82 39.27 1.01
N ARG A 483 -26.72 39.23 -0.33
CA ARG A 483 -27.51 40.07 -1.23
C ARG A 483 -29.02 39.76 -1.16
N GLY A 484 -29.40 38.47 -1.07
CA GLY A 484 -30.80 38.06 -0.96
C GLY A 484 -31.45 38.40 0.40
N ARG A 485 -30.67 38.63 1.47
CA ARG A 485 -31.19 39.12 2.75
C ARG A 485 -31.33 40.66 2.79
N GLY A 486 -30.61 41.38 1.92
CA GLY A 486 -30.69 42.85 1.85
C GLY A 486 -31.85 43.40 1.01
N VAL A 487 -32.65 42.52 0.37
CA VAL A 487 -33.81 42.93 -0.46
C VAL A 487 -35.14 42.68 0.24
N ALA A 488 -35.13 42.11 1.44
CA ALA A 488 -36.35 41.84 2.22
C ALA A 488 -36.64 42.84 3.35
N GLU A 489 -35.90 43.94 3.41
CA GLU A 489 -36.20 45.07 4.32
C GLU A 489 -36.31 46.33 3.51
N TRP A 490 -37.42 46.50 2.81
CA TRP A 490 -38.05 47.80 2.44
C TRP A 490 -39.58 47.58 2.32
#